data_36c77ec45c86ab4fa44e0e1d38ec579a
#
_entry.id   36c77ec45c86ab4fa44e0e1d38ec579a
#
_cell.length_a   1.000
_cell.length_b   1.000
_cell.length_c   1.000
_cell.angle_alpha   90.00
_cell.angle_beta   90.00
_cell.angle_gamma   90.00
#
_symmetry.space_group_name_H-M   'P 1'
#
loop_
_entity.id
_entity.type
_entity.pdbx_description
1 polymer ?
#
loop_
_entity_poly.entity_id
_entity_poly.type
_entity_poly.pdbx_seq_one_letter_code
_entity_poly.pdbx_strand_id
1 'polypeptide(L)'
;ILLFIFIGWHIKEKKIINVCLLDKTVLTVEEGNEINIDSIYRKHQGFYWLLEQKKYTFEDKNFYDYKKDYFGLLLDENGLLSGKRELSTLDYVPDLMYISDVYGAVDDTYGYYDSGWAKEGGVTVDEMSVISYAYENGATVVAEMELFNSGMESSVYSQLTSLCGVNPTGWVGRYVYDLQDFTDVPDWAPPMYEAQEGVEWQ
;
A
#
# COMPACT_ATOMS: atom_id res chain seq x y z
N ILE A 1 -17.81 0.21 -32.30
CA ILE A 1 -16.70 0.85 -31.54
C ILE A 1 -16.16 -0.10 -30.48
N LEU A 2 -16.98 -0.60 -29.55
CA LEU A 2 -16.52 -1.50 -28.46
C LEU A 2 -15.81 -2.76 -28.98
N LEU A 3 -16.31 -3.37 -30.07
CA LEU A 3 -15.68 -4.53 -30.69
C LEU A 3 -14.27 -4.24 -31.22
N PHE A 4 -14.06 -3.07 -31.81
CA PHE A 4 -12.74 -2.66 -32.30
C PHE A 4 -11.75 -2.42 -31.16
N ILE A 5 -12.20 -1.84 -30.04
CA ILE A 5 -11.39 -1.66 -28.83
C ILE A 5 -11.00 -3.03 -28.26
N PHE A 6 -11.95 -3.94 -28.16
CA PHE A 6 -11.73 -5.30 -27.68
C PHE A 6 -10.73 -6.07 -28.56
N ILE A 7 -10.91 -6.07 -29.88
CA ILE A 7 -9.98 -6.69 -30.83
C ILE A 7 -8.61 -6.01 -30.73
N GLY A 8 -8.55 -4.68 -30.73
CA GLY A 8 -7.30 -3.93 -30.62
C GLY A 8 -6.52 -4.28 -29.35
N TRP A 9 -7.23 -4.47 -28.22
CA TRP A 9 -6.57 -4.90 -26.98
C TRP A 9 -6.05 -6.33 -27.09
N HIS A 10 -6.78 -7.26 -27.70
CA HIS A 10 -6.37 -8.67 -27.84
C HIS A 10 -5.16 -8.87 -28.73
N ILE A 11 -5.03 -8.09 -29.80
CA ILE A 11 -3.89 -8.16 -30.74
C ILE A 11 -2.66 -7.39 -30.23
N LYS A 12 -2.80 -6.56 -29.19
CA LYS A 12 -1.67 -5.83 -28.61
C LYS A 12 -0.66 -6.80 -28.02
N GLU A 13 0.60 -6.62 -28.37
CA GLU A 13 1.70 -7.43 -27.83
C GLU A 13 1.86 -7.27 -26.32
N LYS A 14 2.17 -8.38 -25.66
CA LYS A 14 2.55 -8.40 -24.26
C LYS A 14 3.95 -7.82 -24.10
N LYS A 15 4.15 -7.07 -23.01
CA LYS A 15 5.44 -6.50 -22.64
C LYS A 15 5.89 -7.13 -21.34
N ILE A 16 7.10 -7.64 -21.33
CA ILE A 16 7.72 -8.17 -20.12
C ILE A 16 8.18 -7.00 -19.25
N ILE A 17 7.82 -7.04 -18.00
CA ILE A 17 8.29 -6.15 -16.93
C ILE A 17 8.31 -6.94 -15.63
N ASN A 18 9.42 -6.92 -14.93
CA ASN A 18 9.55 -7.57 -13.64
C ASN A 18 9.08 -6.61 -12.54
N VAL A 19 7.93 -6.90 -11.97
CA VAL A 19 7.32 -6.08 -10.92
C VAL A 19 7.45 -6.76 -9.59
N CYS A 20 7.90 -6.02 -8.59
CA CYS A 20 7.86 -6.41 -7.19
C CYS A 20 6.86 -5.50 -6.45
N LEU A 21 5.94 -6.08 -5.71
CA LEU A 21 4.98 -5.36 -4.88
C LEU A 21 5.12 -5.77 -3.43
N LEU A 22 5.24 -4.78 -2.55
CA LEU A 22 5.21 -4.96 -1.10
C LEU A 22 3.90 -4.40 -0.56
N ASP A 23 3.10 -5.26 0.12
CA ASP A 23 1.86 -4.89 0.78
C ASP A 23 1.77 -5.55 2.16
N LYS A 24 1.64 -4.75 3.19
CA LYS A 24 1.44 -5.20 4.57
C LYS A 24 0.11 -4.69 5.14
N THR A 25 -0.80 -4.29 4.29
CA THR A 25 -2.11 -3.80 4.74
C THR A 25 -3.00 -4.96 5.11
N VAL A 26 -3.53 -4.91 6.31
CA VAL A 26 -4.64 -5.77 6.74
C VAL A 26 -5.86 -4.88 6.91
N LEU A 27 -6.89 -5.14 6.11
CA LEU A 27 -8.15 -4.43 6.23
C LEU A 27 -8.90 -4.94 7.45
N THR A 28 -9.22 -4.05 8.39
CA THR A 28 -10.14 -4.34 9.48
C THR A 28 -11.55 -4.56 8.93
N VAL A 29 -12.19 -5.64 9.33
CA VAL A 29 -13.61 -5.88 9.06
C VAL A 29 -14.36 -5.57 10.35
N GLU A 30 -15.36 -4.70 10.29
CA GLU A 30 -16.23 -4.44 11.45
C GLU A 30 -16.97 -5.71 11.85
N GLU A 31 -17.06 -5.94 13.16
CA GLU A 31 -17.71 -7.10 13.75
C GLU A 31 -19.15 -7.24 13.21
N GLY A 32 -19.46 -8.38 12.61
CA GLY A 32 -20.81 -8.68 12.06
C GLY A 32 -20.97 -8.46 10.55
N ASN A 33 -19.96 -7.96 9.83
CA ASN A 33 -19.99 -7.87 8.38
C ASN A 33 -19.36 -9.11 7.74
N GLU A 34 -19.99 -9.64 6.69
CA GLU A 34 -19.37 -10.70 5.89
C GLU A 34 -18.10 -10.17 5.23
N ILE A 35 -16.99 -10.90 5.38
CA ILE A 35 -15.73 -10.58 4.74
C ILE A 35 -15.91 -10.73 3.24
N ASN A 36 -15.93 -9.64 2.52
CA ASN A 36 -15.84 -9.69 1.07
C ASN A 36 -14.36 -9.84 0.70
N ILE A 37 -13.96 -11.07 0.35
CA ILE A 37 -12.58 -11.42 0.00
C ILE A 37 -12.02 -10.52 -1.09
N ASP A 38 -12.84 -10.12 -2.06
CA ASP A 38 -12.40 -9.20 -3.11
C ASP A 38 -12.11 -7.78 -2.58
N SER A 39 -12.64 -7.41 -1.41
CA SER A 39 -12.35 -6.12 -0.78
C SER A 39 -10.98 -6.09 -0.08
N ILE A 40 -10.45 -7.24 0.31
CA ILE A 40 -9.20 -7.37 1.06
C ILE A 40 -7.99 -6.94 0.21
N TYR A 41 -8.03 -7.22 -1.09
CA TYR A 41 -6.94 -6.89 -2.02
C TYR A 41 -7.10 -5.51 -2.68
N ARG A 42 -7.98 -4.65 -2.17
CA ARG A 42 -8.29 -3.35 -2.79
C ARG A 42 -7.07 -2.44 -2.93
N LYS A 43 -6.13 -2.49 -1.99
CA LYS A 43 -4.99 -1.55 -1.97
C LYS A 43 -4.15 -1.68 -3.24
N HIS A 44 -3.83 -2.89 -3.66
CA HIS A 44 -3.01 -3.10 -4.85
C HIS A 44 -3.76 -3.68 -6.07
N GLN A 45 -5.01 -4.08 -5.94
CA GLN A 45 -5.79 -4.65 -7.04
C GLN A 45 -5.86 -3.73 -8.27
N GLY A 46 -6.04 -2.42 -8.05
CA GLY A 46 -6.08 -1.43 -9.12
C GLY A 46 -4.77 -1.34 -9.89
N PHE A 47 -3.64 -1.48 -9.21
CA PHE A 47 -2.33 -1.52 -9.82
C PHE A 47 -2.16 -2.75 -10.73
N TYR A 48 -2.52 -3.95 -10.28
CA TYR A 48 -2.47 -5.17 -11.08
C TYR A 48 -3.42 -5.10 -12.28
N TRP A 49 -4.63 -4.56 -12.10
CA TRP A 49 -5.53 -4.30 -13.21
C TRP A 49 -4.89 -3.39 -14.26
N LEU A 50 -4.19 -2.34 -13.84
CA LEU A 50 -3.47 -1.45 -14.75
C LEU A 50 -2.37 -2.19 -15.53
N LEU A 51 -1.58 -3.03 -14.86
CA LEU A 51 -0.56 -3.86 -15.52
C LEU A 51 -1.18 -4.74 -16.61
N GLU A 52 -2.28 -5.42 -16.30
CA GLU A 52 -3.01 -6.25 -17.25
C GLU A 52 -3.54 -5.43 -18.44
N GLN A 53 -4.18 -4.28 -18.18
CA GLN A 53 -4.68 -3.40 -19.25
C GLN A 53 -3.56 -2.89 -20.16
N LYS A 54 -2.38 -2.69 -19.63
CA LYS A 54 -1.19 -2.30 -20.39
C LYS A 54 -0.50 -3.48 -21.07
N LYS A 55 -0.94 -4.73 -20.81
CA LYS A 55 -0.33 -5.96 -21.30
C LYS A 55 1.07 -6.22 -20.73
N TYR A 56 1.31 -5.77 -19.51
CA TYR A 56 2.52 -6.12 -18.79
C TYR A 56 2.39 -7.51 -18.17
N THR A 57 3.44 -8.31 -18.31
CA THR A 57 3.47 -9.71 -17.87
C THR A 57 4.84 -10.05 -17.28
N PHE A 58 4.90 -11.16 -16.59
CA PHE A 58 6.16 -11.84 -16.26
C PHE A 58 6.88 -12.36 -17.51
N GLU A 59 8.10 -12.86 -17.34
CA GLU A 59 8.91 -13.47 -18.41
C GLU A 59 8.23 -14.68 -19.07
N ASP A 60 7.45 -15.44 -18.31
CA ASP A 60 6.65 -16.57 -18.80
C ASP A 60 5.38 -16.13 -19.57
N LYS A 61 5.19 -14.80 -19.76
CA LYS A 61 4.04 -14.18 -20.41
C LYS A 61 2.70 -14.39 -19.71
N ASN A 62 2.69 -14.79 -18.44
CA ASN A 62 1.52 -14.77 -17.59
C ASN A 62 1.28 -13.37 -17.01
N PHE A 63 0.00 -13.02 -16.84
CA PHE A 63 -0.35 -11.80 -16.12
C PHE A 63 -0.13 -12.00 -14.61
N TYR A 64 0.11 -10.90 -13.93
CA TYR A 64 0.24 -10.85 -12.48
C TYR A 64 -1.08 -11.20 -11.79
N ASP A 65 -1.02 -12.07 -10.79
CA ASP A 65 -2.17 -12.40 -9.93
C ASP A 65 -2.08 -11.60 -8.62
N TYR A 66 -2.98 -10.64 -8.46
CA TYR A 66 -3.01 -9.77 -7.29
C TYR A 66 -3.22 -10.51 -5.96
N LYS A 67 -3.67 -11.75 -5.98
CA LYS A 67 -3.84 -12.59 -4.79
C LYS A 67 -2.56 -13.36 -4.41
N LYS A 68 -1.58 -13.44 -5.31
CA LYS A 68 -0.41 -14.31 -5.14
C LYS A 68 0.93 -13.62 -5.35
N ASP A 69 1.00 -12.68 -6.27
CA ASP A 69 2.28 -12.17 -6.77
C ASP A 69 2.74 -10.90 -6.03
N TYR A 70 2.66 -10.92 -4.69
CA TYR A 70 3.10 -9.82 -3.85
C TYR A 70 3.89 -10.33 -2.63
N PHE A 71 4.63 -9.44 -2.00
CA PHE A 71 5.37 -9.63 -0.75
C PHE A 71 4.67 -8.92 0.40
N GLY A 72 4.91 -9.36 1.61
CA GLY A 72 4.29 -8.82 2.82
C GLY A 72 3.33 -9.81 3.47
N LEU A 73 2.21 -9.33 3.97
CA LEU A 73 1.25 -10.13 4.72
C LEU A 73 0.33 -10.92 3.78
N LEU A 74 0.36 -12.23 3.90
CA LEU A 74 -0.44 -13.14 3.08
C LEU A 74 -1.76 -13.46 3.77
N LEU A 75 -2.83 -13.45 3.01
CA LEU A 75 -4.16 -13.78 3.48
C LEU A 75 -4.60 -15.13 2.91
N ASP A 76 -5.40 -15.87 3.68
CA ASP A 76 -6.04 -17.09 3.23
C ASP A 76 -7.33 -16.80 2.41
N GLU A 77 -8.03 -17.85 2.00
CA GLU A 77 -9.28 -17.75 1.26
C GLU A 77 -10.43 -17.09 2.04
N ASN A 78 -10.31 -16.99 3.36
CA ASN A 78 -11.27 -16.34 4.24
C ASN A 78 -10.86 -14.90 4.57
N GLY A 79 -9.72 -14.43 4.05
CA GLY A 79 -9.19 -13.11 4.33
C GLY A 79 -8.47 -12.99 5.66
N LEU A 80 -8.16 -14.11 6.30
CA LEU A 80 -7.40 -14.12 7.54
C LEU A 80 -5.90 -14.20 7.24
N LEU A 81 -5.10 -13.60 8.12
CA LEU A 81 -3.64 -13.65 8.00
C LEU A 81 -3.17 -15.10 8.09
N SER A 82 -2.56 -15.58 7.02
CA SER A 82 -2.07 -16.96 6.90
C SER A 82 -0.56 -17.06 6.94
N GLY A 83 0.14 -15.95 6.72
CA GLY A 83 1.58 -15.96 6.65
C GLY A 83 2.18 -14.63 6.24
N LYS A 84 3.49 -14.66 5.98
CA LYS A 84 4.26 -13.55 5.47
C LYS A 84 5.20 -14.04 4.38
N ARG A 85 5.27 -13.30 3.28
CA ARG A 85 6.30 -13.50 2.26
C ARG A 85 7.34 -12.42 2.42
N GLU A 86 8.53 -12.82 2.87
CA GLU A 86 9.62 -11.88 3.11
C GLU A 86 10.16 -11.31 1.80
N LEU A 87 10.32 -9.99 1.73
CA LEU A 87 10.90 -9.33 0.57
C LEU A 87 12.36 -9.79 0.31
N SER A 88 13.07 -10.19 1.36
CA SER A 88 14.42 -10.77 1.25
C SER A 88 14.49 -12.07 0.45
N THR A 89 13.36 -12.71 0.16
CA THR A 89 13.28 -13.88 -0.72
C THR A 89 13.17 -13.54 -2.20
N LEU A 90 13.18 -12.25 -2.55
CA LEU A 90 13.19 -11.81 -3.93
C LEU A 90 14.50 -12.24 -4.61
N ASP A 91 14.40 -12.98 -5.71
CA ASP A 91 15.52 -13.61 -6.42
C ASP A 91 15.84 -12.95 -7.78
N TYR A 92 15.22 -11.82 -8.06
CA TYR A 92 15.46 -11.01 -9.27
C TYR A 92 15.55 -9.52 -8.95
N VAL A 93 16.13 -8.74 -9.85
CA VAL A 93 16.06 -7.28 -9.78
C VAL A 93 14.80 -6.82 -10.53
N PRO A 94 13.85 -6.15 -9.84
CA PRO A 94 12.65 -5.69 -10.50
C PRO A 94 12.94 -4.46 -11.39
N ASP A 95 12.17 -4.30 -12.47
CA ASP A 95 12.11 -3.05 -13.25
C ASP A 95 11.27 -1.99 -12.52
N LEU A 96 10.26 -2.46 -11.78
CA LEU A 96 9.33 -1.64 -11.01
C LEU A 96 9.09 -2.26 -9.65
N MET A 97 9.39 -1.50 -8.59
CA MET A 97 9.05 -1.82 -7.22
C MET A 97 7.91 -0.91 -6.75
N TYR A 98 6.78 -1.50 -6.41
CA TYR A 98 5.63 -0.79 -5.88
C TYR A 98 5.47 -1.10 -4.39
N ILE A 99 5.57 -0.07 -3.57
CA ILE A 99 5.38 -0.18 -2.12
C ILE A 99 4.00 0.40 -1.82
N SER A 100 3.06 -0.49 -1.59
CA SER A 100 1.72 -0.15 -1.17
C SER A 100 1.71 0.24 0.30
N ASP A 101 0.56 0.38 0.87
CA ASP A 101 0.38 0.64 2.29
C ASP A 101 1.07 -0.45 3.14
N VAL A 102 1.80 -0.03 4.16
CA VAL A 102 2.53 -0.91 5.07
C VAL A 102 2.14 -0.68 6.54
N TYR A 103 0.92 -0.24 6.80
CA TYR A 103 0.41 -0.08 8.18
C TYR A 103 0.51 -1.35 9.01
N GLY A 104 0.42 -2.50 8.37
CA GLY A 104 0.48 -3.77 9.04
C GLY A 104 -0.82 -4.16 9.75
N ALA A 105 -0.74 -5.21 10.55
CA ALA A 105 -1.83 -5.65 11.42
C ALA A 105 -1.90 -4.77 12.66
N VAL A 106 -2.98 -4.00 12.81
CA VAL A 106 -3.10 -2.98 13.87
C VAL A 106 -4.07 -3.39 14.96
N ASP A 107 -4.92 -4.42 14.76
CA ASP A 107 -6.06 -4.68 15.64
C ASP A 107 -6.12 -6.12 16.16
N ASP A 108 -6.59 -6.26 17.43
CA ASP A 108 -6.89 -7.53 18.12
C ASP A 108 -8.05 -8.31 17.48
N THR A 109 -8.88 -7.66 16.67
CA THR A 109 -10.13 -8.19 16.10
C THR A 109 -9.91 -9.45 15.25
N TYR A 110 -8.68 -9.69 14.78
CA TYR A 110 -8.34 -10.82 13.92
C TYR A 110 -7.69 -12.00 14.65
N GLY A 111 -7.61 -11.97 15.98
CA GLY A 111 -6.92 -13.01 16.74
C GLY A 111 -5.41 -13.09 16.47
N TYR A 112 -4.81 -12.02 15.96
CA TYR A 112 -3.39 -11.97 15.62
C TYR A 112 -2.49 -12.20 16.84
N TYR A 113 -2.91 -11.73 18.01
CA TYR A 113 -2.17 -11.93 19.24
C TYR A 113 -2.18 -13.37 19.71
N ASP A 114 -3.29 -14.10 19.50
CA ASP A 114 -3.40 -15.52 19.85
C ASP A 114 -2.62 -16.42 18.86
N SER A 115 -2.37 -15.95 17.64
CA SER A 115 -1.62 -16.71 16.63
C SER A 115 -0.10 -16.59 16.77
N GLY A 116 0.39 -15.77 17.70
CA GLY A 116 1.83 -15.54 17.90
C GLY A 116 2.47 -14.59 16.88
N TRP A 117 1.66 -13.93 16.04
CA TRP A 117 2.15 -12.90 15.12
C TRP A 117 2.40 -11.60 15.89
N ALA A 118 3.62 -11.10 15.80
CA ALA A 118 3.94 -9.78 16.32
C ALA A 118 3.19 -8.71 15.51
N LYS A 119 2.90 -7.58 16.14
CA LYS A 119 2.37 -6.40 15.46
C LYS A 119 3.34 -6.00 14.34
N GLU A 120 2.98 -6.26 13.11
CA GLU A 120 3.82 -6.03 11.94
C GLU A 120 3.35 -4.76 11.22
N GLY A 121 4.25 -3.82 11.02
CA GLY A 121 3.99 -2.60 10.27
C GLY A 121 5.28 -1.88 9.91
N GLY A 122 5.20 -0.98 8.95
CA GLY A 122 6.36 -0.28 8.41
C GLY A 122 7.25 -1.13 7.51
N VAL A 123 8.22 -0.48 6.91
CA VAL A 123 9.32 -1.13 6.20
C VAL A 123 10.38 -1.54 7.21
N THR A 124 10.83 -2.78 7.16
CA THR A 124 11.92 -3.27 8.01
C THR A 124 13.29 -2.91 7.44
N VAL A 125 14.35 -3.09 8.23
CA VAL A 125 15.75 -2.87 7.80
C VAL A 125 16.11 -3.77 6.62
N ASP A 126 15.70 -5.05 6.67
CA ASP A 126 15.98 -6.02 5.61
C ASP A 126 15.24 -5.63 4.31
N GLU A 127 13.98 -5.25 4.42
CA GLU A 127 13.19 -4.77 3.27
C GLU A 127 13.79 -3.48 2.69
N MET A 128 14.21 -2.53 3.53
CA MET A 128 14.86 -1.31 3.06
C MET A 128 16.15 -1.62 2.31
N SER A 129 16.91 -2.63 2.73
CA SER A 129 18.10 -3.07 2.04
C SER A 129 17.79 -3.59 0.63
N VAL A 130 16.71 -4.37 0.47
CA VAL A 130 16.24 -4.85 -0.84
C VAL A 130 15.73 -3.70 -1.71
N ILE A 131 14.96 -2.77 -1.13
CA ILE A 131 14.45 -1.59 -1.84
C ILE A 131 15.61 -0.73 -2.36
N SER A 132 16.60 -0.45 -1.51
CA SER A 132 17.79 0.33 -1.89
C SER A 132 18.57 -0.39 -2.98
N TYR A 133 18.80 -1.69 -2.85
CA TYR A 133 19.49 -2.48 -3.87
C TYR A 133 18.74 -2.45 -5.22
N ALA A 134 17.44 -2.62 -5.22
CA ALA A 134 16.63 -2.53 -6.44
C ALA A 134 16.76 -1.15 -7.10
N TYR A 135 16.64 -0.07 -6.32
CA TYR A 135 16.79 1.30 -6.80
C TYR A 135 18.18 1.56 -7.41
N GLU A 136 19.23 1.15 -6.73
CA GLU A 136 20.64 1.30 -7.17
C GLU A 136 20.92 0.51 -8.47
N ASN A 137 20.16 -0.57 -8.71
CA ASN A 137 20.24 -1.37 -9.93
C ASN A 137 19.24 -0.96 -11.02
N GLY A 138 18.62 0.21 -10.87
CA GLY A 138 17.82 0.86 -11.91
C GLY A 138 16.32 0.61 -11.84
N ALA A 139 15.80 -0.01 -10.79
CA ALA A 139 14.37 -0.15 -10.59
C ALA A 139 13.70 1.23 -10.39
N THR A 140 12.53 1.40 -10.99
CA THR A 140 11.65 2.50 -10.61
C THR A 140 10.94 2.14 -9.31
N VAL A 141 11.11 2.98 -8.27
CA VAL A 141 10.41 2.79 -6.98
C VAL A 141 9.22 3.72 -6.92
N VAL A 142 8.04 3.15 -6.68
CA VAL A 142 6.78 3.88 -6.45
C VAL A 142 6.32 3.54 -5.03
N ALA A 143 6.10 4.56 -4.22
CA ALA A 143 5.66 4.40 -2.84
C ALA A 143 4.37 5.21 -2.59
N GLU A 144 3.40 4.59 -1.93
CA GLU A 144 2.19 5.30 -1.49
C GLU A 144 2.49 6.24 -0.32
N MET A 145 1.74 7.33 -0.24
CA MET A 145 2.01 8.39 0.75
C MET A 145 1.84 7.91 2.19
N GLU A 146 0.91 7.02 2.44
CA GLU A 146 0.61 6.48 3.76
C GLU A 146 1.76 5.67 4.36
N LEU A 147 2.71 5.23 3.53
CA LEU A 147 3.93 4.57 3.95
C LEU A 147 4.68 5.36 5.05
N PHE A 148 4.71 6.69 4.95
CA PHE A 148 5.43 7.54 5.90
C PHE A 148 4.73 7.74 7.23
N ASN A 149 3.48 7.27 7.37
CA ASN A 149 2.72 7.29 8.62
C ASN A 149 2.86 5.98 9.42
N SER A 150 3.52 4.99 8.86
CA SER A 150 3.73 3.69 9.52
C SER A 150 4.81 3.76 10.60
N GLY A 151 4.67 2.95 11.63
CA GLY A 151 5.65 2.84 12.72
C GLY A 151 6.88 2.07 12.28
N MET A 152 7.85 2.73 11.63
CA MET A 152 9.13 2.14 11.24
C MET A 152 10.28 2.70 12.07
N GLU A 153 11.43 2.04 12.06
CA GLU A 153 12.64 2.53 12.68
C GLU A 153 13.10 3.85 12.06
N SER A 154 13.62 4.77 12.88
CA SER A 154 14.06 6.10 12.41
C SER A 154 15.13 6.04 11.32
N SER A 155 15.99 5.02 11.33
CA SER A 155 17.00 4.80 10.31
C SER A 155 16.39 4.43 8.96
N VAL A 156 15.38 3.57 8.95
CA VAL A 156 14.62 3.16 7.76
C VAL A 156 13.81 4.33 7.21
N TYR A 157 13.13 5.05 8.10
CA TYR A 157 12.37 6.26 7.75
C TYR A 157 13.25 7.28 7.03
N SER A 158 14.45 7.57 7.58
CA SER A 158 15.39 8.53 6.98
C SER A 158 15.90 8.06 5.62
N GLN A 159 16.19 6.78 5.44
CA GLN A 159 16.62 6.23 4.16
C GLN A 159 15.49 6.29 3.12
N LEU A 160 14.29 5.91 3.49
CA LEU A 160 13.13 5.89 2.60
C LEU A 160 12.74 7.31 2.16
N THR A 161 12.69 8.28 3.08
CA THR A 161 12.40 9.68 2.76
C THR A 161 13.48 10.27 1.85
N SER A 162 14.74 9.92 2.07
CA SER A 162 15.84 10.33 1.21
C SER A 162 15.75 9.72 -0.19
N LEU A 163 15.41 8.44 -0.29
CA LEU A 163 15.23 7.73 -1.55
C LEU A 163 14.08 8.32 -2.36
N CYS A 164 12.96 8.61 -1.71
CA CYS A 164 11.79 9.21 -2.36
C CYS A 164 11.93 10.72 -2.60
N GLY A 165 12.95 11.37 -2.04
CA GLY A 165 13.14 12.82 -2.16
C GLY A 165 12.04 13.64 -1.46
N VAL A 166 11.44 13.09 -0.40
CA VAL A 166 10.37 13.76 0.36
C VAL A 166 10.87 14.20 1.73
N ASN A 167 10.24 15.23 2.27
CA ASN A 167 10.49 15.70 3.62
C ASN A 167 9.14 15.87 4.34
N PRO A 168 8.62 14.84 4.98
CA PRO A 168 7.34 14.91 5.68
C PRO A 168 7.37 15.97 6.78
N THR A 169 6.40 16.87 6.74
CA THR A 169 6.35 18.03 7.65
C THR A 169 5.57 17.75 8.93
N GLY A 170 4.88 16.60 9.01
CA GLY A 170 3.93 16.28 10.07
C GLY A 170 2.55 16.94 9.90
N TRP A 171 2.35 17.77 8.87
CA TRP A 171 1.05 18.30 8.55
C TRP A 171 0.16 17.25 7.91
N VAL A 172 -1.06 17.14 8.40
CA VAL A 172 -2.11 16.30 7.83
C VAL A 172 -3.21 17.19 7.28
N GLY A 173 -3.58 16.98 6.03
CA GLY A 173 -4.71 17.66 5.40
C GLY A 173 -5.92 16.73 5.38
N ARG A 174 -7.06 17.24 5.83
CA ARG A 174 -8.35 16.56 5.73
C ARG A 174 -9.35 17.48 5.07
N TYR A 175 -10.12 16.93 4.13
CA TYR A 175 -11.27 17.65 3.58
C TYR A 175 -12.49 17.39 4.47
N VAL A 176 -13.13 18.46 4.92
CA VAL A 176 -14.37 18.43 5.70
C VAL A 176 -15.46 19.06 4.84
N TYR A 177 -16.56 18.35 4.61
CA TYR A 177 -17.65 18.80 3.75
C TYR A 177 -18.47 19.92 4.37
N ASP A 178 -18.68 19.85 5.67
CA ASP A 178 -19.43 20.85 6.45
C ASP A 178 -18.65 21.20 7.71
N LEU A 179 -18.17 22.43 7.76
CA LEU A 179 -17.40 22.93 8.91
C LEU A 179 -18.25 23.18 10.15
N GLN A 180 -19.58 23.15 10.02
CA GLN A 180 -20.52 23.25 11.15
C GLN A 180 -20.92 21.88 11.70
N ASP A 181 -20.58 20.80 10.99
CA ASP A 181 -20.76 19.44 11.50
C ASP A 181 -19.57 19.04 12.40
N PHE A 182 -19.70 19.34 13.68
CA PHE A 182 -18.67 19.03 14.67
C PHE A 182 -18.46 17.53 14.92
N THR A 183 -19.24 16.66 14.31
CA THR A 183 -18.97 15.20 14.36
C THR A 183 -17.82 14.85 13.43
N ASP A 184 -17.57 15.65 12.39
CA ASP A 184 -16.52 15.44 11.40
C ASP A 184 -15.32 16.40 11.58
N VAL A 185 -15.50 17.50 12.29
CA VAL A 185 -14.44 18.46 12.61
C VAL A 185 -13.71 18.02 13.89
N PRO A 186 -12.36 17.84 13.87
CA PRO A 186 -11.61 17.51 15.08
C PRO A 186 -11.75 18.61 16.15
N ASP A 187 -11.92 18.24 17.42
CA ASP A 187 -12.12 19.17 18.54
C ASP A 187 -11.03 20.24 18.71
N TRP A 188 -9.82 19.96 18.23
CA TRP A 188 -8.69 20.89 18.29
C TRP A 188 -8.73 21.95 17.17
N ALA A 189 -9.47 21.73 16.09
CA ALA A 189 -9.42 22.60 14.92
C ALA A 189 -10.06 23.98 15.17
N PRO A 190 -11.27 24.10 15.72
CA PRO A 190 -11.86 25.41 16.01
C PRO A 190 -11.00 26.30 16.91
N PRO A 191 -10.52 25.84 18.10
CA PRO A 191 -9.69 26.68 18.97
C PRO A 191 -8.36 27.09 18.30
N MET A 192 -7.77 26.24 17.49
CA MET A 192 -6.53 26.56 16.78
C MET A 192 -6.75 27.63 15.72
N TYR A 193 -7.83 27.50 14.94
CA TYR A 193 -8.21 28.49 13.93
C TYR A 193 -8.47 29.86 14.56
N GLU A 194 -9.28 29.91 15.62
CA GLU A 194 -9.60 31.14 16.34
C GLU A 194 -8.36 31.80 16.93
N ALA A 195 -7.42 31.02 17.44
CA ALA A 195 -6.17 31.54 17.99
C ALA A 195 -5.25 32.11 16.89
N GLN A 196 -5.27 31.55 15.68
CA GLN A 196 -4.44 32.00 14.56
C GLN A 196 -5.05 33.17 13.81
N GLU A 197 -6.33 33.12 13.53
CA GLU A 197 -7.01 34.10 12.69
C GLU A 197 -7.64 35.24 13.48
N GLY A 198 -7.83 35.07 14.79
CA GLY A 198 -8.45 36.08 15.66
C GLY A 198 -9.95 36.31 15.41
N VAL A 199 -10.59 35.36 14.75
CA VAL A 199 -12.02 35.33 14.46
C VAL A 199 -12.65 34.04 14.92
N GLU A 200 -13.92 34.06 15.26
CA GLU A 200 -14.66 32.87 15.66
C GLU A 200 -14.80 31.90 14.50
N TRP A 201 -14.73 30.62 14.80
CA TRP A 201 -14.98 29.55 13.82
C TRP A 201 -16.43 29.59 13.33
N GLN A 202 -16.63 29.65 12.02
CA GLN A 202 -17.94 29.76 11.36
C GLN A 202 -18.18 28.59 10.43
#